data_fdcd91a9c302ad5a86289f3d9e64b7c4
#
_entry.id   fdcd91a9c302ad5a86289f3d9e64b7c4
#
_cell.length_a   1.000
_cell.length_b   1.000
_cell.length_c   1.000
_cell.angle_alpha   90.00
_cell.angle_beta   90.00
_cell.angle_gamma   90.00
#
_symmetry.space_group_name_H-M   'P 1'
#
loop_
_entity.id
_entity.type
_entity.pdbx_description
1 polymer ?
#
loop_
_entity_poly.entity_id
_entity_poly.type
_entity_poly.pdbx_seq_one_letter_code
_entity_poly.pdbx_strand_id
1 'polypeptide(L)'
;VAVVNFLLLIYSSLLIKKHDYIVIRLLSMSLNLIVYALGFCWSSVIINAFTILRDIYNDRSEKPKMKVIALFCILGTLMTFIVNYFLAENFSSAALFTLKFTDYIPAISLIVFTICIFKAKTAAQMKIATAIDILFWVVYDFENFMIVNVIQDLFLIFLPFIEFYLERIKKQSSIIFA
;
A
#
# COMPACT_ATOMS: atom_id res chain seq x y z
N VAL A 1 10.25 -9.50 10.84
CA VAL A 1 9.90 -8.38 9.95
C VAL A 1 8.42 -8.10 10.01
N ALA A 2 7.52 -9.08 9.75
CA ALA A 2 6.07 -8.89 9.70
C ALA A 2 5.48 -8.24 10.97
N VAL A 3 5.86 -8.69 12.17
CA VAL A 3 5.38 -8.12 13.44
C VAL A 3 5.78 -6.65 13.58
N VAL A 4 7.03 -6.31 13.25
CA VAL A 4 7.50 -4.92 13.29
C VAL A 4 6.72 -4.05 12.29
N ASN A 5 6.49 -4.57 11.09
CA ASN A 5 5.68 -3.90 10.09
C ASN A 5 4.25 -3.64 10.59
N PHE A 6 3.62 -4.64 11.19
CA PHE A 6 2.27 -4.50 11.76
C PHE A 6 2.20 -3.41 12.84
N LEU A 7 3.18 -3.38 13.76
CA LEU A 7 3.24 -2.34 14.80
C LEU A 7 3.43 -0.93 14.19
N LEU A 8 4.26 -0.79 13.15
CA LEU A 8 4.43 0.48 12.44
C LEU A 8 3.12 0.93 11.77
N LEU A 9 2.38 0.02 11.18
CA LEU A 9 1.10 0.32 10.54
C LEU A 9 0.04 0.76 11.57
N ILE A 10 -0.05 0.09 12.72
CA ILE A 10 -0.89 0.54 13.83
C ILE A 10 -0.48 1.94 14.29
N TYR A 11 0.83 2.16 14.48
CA TYR A 11 1.33 3.47 14.90
C TYR A 11 1.00 4.55 13.85
N SER A 12 1.13 4.25 12.56
CA SER A 12 0.80 5.20 11.49
C SER A 12 -0.66 5.64 11.54
N SER A 13 -1.56 4.74 11.92
CA SER A 13 -3.00 5.05 12.00
C SER A 13 -3.33 6.08 13.08
N LEU A 14 -2.52 6.15 14.13
CA LEU A 14 -2.69 7.12 15.22
C LEU A 14 -2.17 8.52 14.86
N LEU A 15 -1.45 8.67 13.76
CA LEU A 15 -0.85 9.93 13.36
C LEU A 15 -1.89 10.88 12.75
N ILE A 16 -1.85 12.13 13.17
CA ILE A 16 -2.77 13.19 12.71
C ILE A 16 -2.17 13.99 11.56
N LYS A 17 -0.83 14.18 11.57
CA LYS A 17 -0.14 14.95 10.54
C LYS A 17 0.14 14.08 9.32
N LYS A 18 -0.19 14.61 8.14
CA LYS A 18 0.00 13.91 6.86
C LYS A 18 1.46 13.50 6.64
N HIS A 19 2.40 14.36 6.92
CA HIS A 19 3.84 14.09 6.76
C HIS A 19 4.29 12.91 7.62
N ASP A 20 3.99 12.93 8.92
CA ASP A 20 4.37 11.87 9.85
C ASP A 20 3.77 10.52 9.43
N TYR A 21 2.50 10.53 9.00
CA TYR A 21 1.82 9.36 8.43
C TYR A 21 2.57 8.79 7.22
N ILE A 22 2.97 9.65 6.27
CA ILE A 22 3.70 9.23 5.06
C ILE A 22 5.05 8.64 5.43
N VAL A 23 5.81 9.25 6.34
CA VAL A 23 7.13 8.76 6.78
C VAL A 23 7.04 7.35 7.37
N ILE A 24 6.11 7.12 8.30
CA ILE A 24 5.94 5.80 8.92
C ILE A 24 5.44 4.78 7.90
N ARG A 25 4.54 5.19 7.00
CA ARG A 25 4.08 4.32 5.90
C ARG A 25 5.24 3.92 4.97
N LEU A 26 6.11 4.84 4.60
CA LEU A 26 7.30 4.55 3.78
C LEU A 26 8.21 3.53 4.45
N LEU A 27 8.43 3.64 5.76
CA LEU A 27 9.20 2.67 6.52
C LEU A 27 8.54 1.28 6.48
N SER A 28 7.24 1.22 6.71
CA SER A 28 6.45 -0.01 6.62
C SER A 28 6.54 -0.65 5.23
N MET A 29 6.38 0.14 4.16
CA MET A 29 6.50 -0.35 2.78
C MET A 29 7.90 -0.87 2.44
N SER A 30 8.95 -0.25 3.00
CA SER A 30 10.33 -0.73 2.85
C SER A 30 10.53 -2.10 3.49
N LEU A 31 9.89 -2.36 4.65
CA LEU A 31 9.89 -3.69 5.27
C LEU A 31 9.09 -4.71 4.46
N ASN A 32 7.94 -4.33 3.90
CA ASN A 32 7.15 -5.18 3.01
C ASN A 32 7.94 -5.57 1.76
N LEU A 33 8.72 -4.65 1.19
CA LEU A 33 9.55 -4.94 0.04
C LEU A 33 10.52 -6.10 0.33
N ILE A 34 11.10 -6.16 1.53
CA ILE A 34 11.96 -7.28 1.96
C ILE A 34 11.13 -8.57 2.06
N VAL A 35 9.93 -8.52 2.64
CA VAL A 35 9.05 -9.69 2.78
C VAL A 35 8.68 -10.27 1.41
N TYR A 36 8.25 -9.42 0.48
CA TYR A 36 7.90 -9.84 -0.88
C TYR A 36 9.11 -10.37 -1.67
N ALA A 37 10.29 -9.77 -1.50
CA ALA A 37 11.51 -10.26 -2.13
C ALA A 37 11.88 -11.67 -1.63
N LEU A 38 11.76 -11.93 -0.33
CA LEU A 38 11.98 -13.25 0.26
C LEU A 38 10.90 -14.27 -0.17
N GLY A 39 9.68 -13.82 -0.46
CA GLY A 39 8.59 -14.62 -0.99
C GLY A 39 8.61 -14.81 -2.51
N PHE A 40 9.62 -14.29 -3.21
CA PHE A 40 9.71 -14.30 -4.68
C PHE A 40 8.52 -13.63 -5.40
N CYS A 41 7.82 -12.74 -4.71
CA CYS A 41 6.68 -11.97 -5.26
C CYS A 41 7.17 -10.72 -6.01
N TRP A 42 7.79 -10.90 -7.15
CA TRP A 42 8.49 -9.84 -7.87
C TRP A 42 7.61 -8.67 -8.33
N SER A 43 6.37 -8.95 -8.71
CA SER A 43 5.38 -7.91 -9.04
C SER A 43 5.21 -6.93 -7.88
N SER A 44 5.07 -7.47 -6.67
CA SER A 44 4.93 -6.67 -5.45
C SER A 44 6.19 -5.89 -5.11
N VAL A 45 7.37 -6.48 -5.31
CA VAL A 45 8.67 -5.79 -5.11
C VAL A 45 8.74 -4.56 -6.00
N ILE A 46 8.44 -4.71 -7.29
CA ILE A 46 8.51 -3.61 -8.26
C ILE A 46 7.50 -2.51 -7.87
N ILE A 47 6.25 -2.90 -7.66
CA ILE A 47 5.17 -1.93 -7.37
C ILE A 47 5.43 -1.19 -6.06
N ASN A 48 5.88 -1.88 -5.00
CA ASN A 48 6.25 -1.22 -3.75
C ASN A 48 7.42 -0.24 -3.93
N ALA A 49 8.44 -0.59 -4.72
CA ALA A 49 9.55 0.32 -5.01
C ALA A 49 9.06 1.60 -5.71
N PHE A 50 8.22 1.48 -6.76
CA PHE A 50 7.65 2.64 -7.44
C PHE A 50 6.69 3.44 -6.56
N THR A 51 5.94 2.79 -5.70
CA THR A 51 5.07 3.44 -4.72
C THR A 51 5.88 4.28 -3.72
N ILE A 52 6.99 3.73 -3.20
CA ILE A 52 7.90 4.44 -2.31
C ILE A 52 8.46 5.69 -3.00
N LEU A 53 8.97 5.56 -4.22
CA LEU A 53 9.51 6.69 -4.99
C LEU A 53 8.46 7.79 -5.24
N ARG A 54 7.25 7.40 -5.62
CA ARG A 54 6.12 8.30 -5.82
C ARG A 54 5.75 9.05 -4.53
N ASP A 55 5.67 8.32 -3.41
CA ASP A 55 5.26 8.90 -2.14
C ASP A 55 6.32 9.86 -1.58
N ILE A 56 7.61 9.54 -1.75
CA ILE A 56 8.72 10.46 -1.43
C ILE A 56 8.62 11.73 -2.29
N TYR A 57 8.37 11.58 -3.59
CA TYR A 57 8.20 12.74 -4.47
C TYR A 57 7.00 13.60 -4.05
N ASN A 58 5.87 12.97 -3.75
CA ASN A 58 4.65 13.67 -3.35
C ASN A 58 4.79 14.40 -2.00
N ASP A 59 5.54 13.82 -1.06
CA ASP A 59 5.76 14.42 0.26
C ASP A 59 6.76 15.59 0.22
N ARG A 60 7.84 15.44 -0.56
CA ARG A 60 8.91 16.46 -0.65
C ARG A 60 8.60 17.61 -1.59
N SER A 61 7.67 17.44 -2.52
CA SER A 61 7.33 18.47 -3.49
C SER A 61 6.27 19.41 -2.96
N GLU A 62 6.55 20.71 -2.89
CA GLU A 62 5.55 21.73 -2.52
C GLU A 62 4.33 21.71 -3.44
N LYS A 63 4.55 21.48 -4.74
CA LYS A 63 3.50 21.36 -5.76
C LYS A 63 3.77 20.13 -6.64
N PRO A 64 3.37 18.92 -6.20
CA PRO A 64 3.63 17.71 -6.95
C PRO A 64 2.94 17.77 -8.32
N LYS A 65 3.72 17.52 -9.38
CA LYS A 65 3.21 17.54 -10.76
C LYS A 65 2.57 16.20 -11.08
N MET A 66 1.29 16.23 -11.45
CA MET A 66 0.55 15.02 -11.84
C MET A 66 1.26 14.20 -12.94
N LYS A 67 1.92 14.87 -13.89
CA LYS A 67 2.69 14.19 -14.96
C LYS A 67 3.82 13.31 -14.41
N VAL A 68 4.52 13.75 -13.36
CA VAL A 68 5.59 12.97 -12.72
C VAL A 68 5.02 11.80 -11.94
N ILE A 69 3.92 12.01 -11.23
CA ILE A 69 3.22 10.94 -10.51
C ILE A 69 2.69 9.89 -11.48
N ALA A 70 2.07 10.31 -12.59
CA ALA A 70 1.61 9.40 -13.64
C ALA A 70 2.76 8.62 -14.28
N LEU A 71 3.94 9.24 -14.44
CA LEU A 71 5.13 8.56 -14.94
C LEU A 71 5.56 7.41 -14.03
N PHE A 72 5.56 7.59 -12.71
CA PHE A 72 5.85 6.49 -11.77
C PHE A 72 4.86 5.32 -11.92
N CYS A 73 3.55 5.62 -12.10
CA CYS A 73 2.55 4.58 -12.34
C CYS A 73 2.79 3.84 -13.65
N ILE A 74 3.05 4.57 -14.73
CA ILE A 74 3.31 3.97 -16.06
C ILE A 74 4.56 3.09 -16.01
N LEU A 75 5.65 3.61 -15.46
CA LEU A 75 6.91 2.87 -15.36
C LEU A 75 6.76 1.64 -14.46
N GLY A 76 6.11 1.77 -13.29
CA GLY A 76 5.86 0.65 -12.38
C GLY A 76 5.02 -0.44 -13.05
N THR A 77 3.95 -0.06 -13.74
CA THR A 77 3.09 -1.00 -14.47
C THR A 77 3.86 -1.69 -15.60
N LEU A 78 4.58 -0.93 -16.43
CA LEU A 78 5.39 -1.49 -17.54
C LEU A 78 6.46 -2.46 -17.02
N MET A 79 7.18 -2.09 -15.96
CA MET A 79 8.20 -2.96 -15.37
C MET A 79 7.60 -4.24 -14.81
N THR A 80 6.41 -4.18 -14.21
CA THR A 80 5.69 -5.37 -13.76
C THR A 80 5.37 -6.30 -14.92
N PHE A 81 4.86 -5.78 -16.04
CA PHE A 81 4.60 -6.58 -17.23
C PHE A 81 5.85 -7.22 -17.80
N ILE A 82 6.95 -6.44 -17.95
CA ILE A 82 8.22 -6.92 -18.50
C ILE A 82 8.79 -8.04 -17.61
N VAL A 83 8.82 -7.85 -16.30
CA VAL A 83 9.41 -8.84 -15.39
C VAL A 83 8.55 -10.10 -15.32
N ASN A 84 7.22 -9.96 -15.25
CA ASN A 84 6.34 -11.13 -15.26
C ASN A 84 6.45 -11.92 -16.56
N TYR A 85 6.55 -11.24 -17.71
CA TYR A 85 6.78 -11.90 -19.00
C TYR A 85 8.13 -12.64 -19.00
N PHE A 86 9.21 -11.97 -18.59
CA PHE A 86 10.55 -12.57 -18.52
C PHE A 86 10.60 -13.79 -17.59
N LEU A 87 9.96 -13.70 -16.41
CA LEU A 87 9.89 -14.82 -15.47
C LEU A 87 9.07 -15.99 -16.03
N ALA A 88 7.94 -15.70 -16.69
CA ALA A 88 7.14 -16.73 -17.32
C ALA A 88 7.90 -17.45 -18.43
N GLU A 89 8.66 -16.74 -19.27
CA GLU A 89 9.42 -17.31 -20.35
C GLU A 89 10.60 -18.16 -19.86
N ASN A 90 11.35 -17.70 -18.86
CA ASN A 90 12.58 -18.36 -18.44
C ASN A 90 12.40 -19.41 -17.33
N PHE A 91 11.33 -19.35 -16.54
CA PHE A 91 11.14 -20.20 -15.36
C PHE A 91 9.87 -21.05 -15.39
N SER A 92 9.01 -20.92 -16.42
CA SER A 92 7.80 -21.73 -16.55
C SER A 92 8.09 -23.22 -16.71
N SER A 93 9.15 -23.56 -17.45
CA SER A 93 9.57 -24.94 -17.66
C SER A 93 10.03 -25.66 -16.39
N ALA A 94 10.50 -24.92 -15.39
CA ALA A 94 10.92 -25.46 -14.10
C ALA A 94 9.77 -25.54 -13.07
N ALA A 95 8.52 -25.22 -13.47
CA ALA A 95 7.36 -25.05 -12.57
C ALA A 95 7.59 -24.08 -11.40
N LEU A 96 8.60 -23.22 -11.51
CA LEU A 96 8.96 -22.23 -10.48
C LEU A 96 8.12 -20.96 -10.58
N PHE A 97 7.56 -20.67 -11.76
CA PHE A 97 6.74 -19.49 -11.98
C PHE A 97 5.62 -19.80 -12.98
N THR A 98 4.39 -19.59 -12.55
CA THR A 98 3.19 -19.63 -13.40
C THR A 98 2.52 -18.28 -13.33
N LEU A 99 2.41 -17.60 -14.50
CA LEU A 99 1.76 -16.30 -14.58
C LEU A 99 0.28 -16.43 -14.24
N LYS A 100 -0.16 -15.72 -13.21
CA LYS A 100 -1.56 -15.62 -12.81
C LYS A 100 -2.10 -14.22 -13.10
N PHE A 101 -3.41 -14.12 -13.31
CA PHE A 101 -4.07 -12.81 -13.43
C PHE A 101 -3.81 -11.93 -12.18
N THR A 102 -3.74 -12.55 -11.01
CA THR A 102 -3.49 -11.88 -9.74
C THR A 102 -2.12 -11.19 -9.67
N ASP A 103 -1.14 -11.61 -10.47
CA ASP A 103 0.19 -10.96 -10.56
C ASP A 103 0.13 -9.52 -11.08
N TYR A 104 -1.00 -9.13 -11.68
CA TYR A 104 -1.22 -7.75 -12.14
C TYR A 104 -2.01 -6.90 -11.13
N ILE A 105 -2.57 -7.49 -10.09
CA ILE A 105 -3.33 -6.76 -9.05
C ILE A 105 -2.49 -5.64 -8.41
N PRO A 106 -1.20 -5.83 -8.05
CA PRO A 106 -0.37 -4.75 -7.54
C PRO A 106 -0.27 -3.54 -8.47
N ALA A 107 -0.22 -3.77 -9.80
CA ALA A 107 -0.19 -2.68 -10.78
C ALA A 107 -1.52 -1.91 -10.83
N ILE A 108 -2.65 -2.61 -10.74
CA ILE A 108 -3.98 -1.99 -10.65
C ILE A 108 -4.08 -1.17 -9.37
N SER A 109 -3.65 -1.73 -8.24
CA SER A 109 -3.58 -1.06 -6.94
C SER A 109 -2.76 0.23 -7.02
N LEU A 110 -1.57 0.20 -7.64
CA LEU A 110 -0.72 1.38 -7.84
C LEU A 110 -1.48 2.50 -8.56
N ILE A 111 -2.24 2.20 -9.62
CA ILE A 111 -3.00 3.18 -10.39
C ILE A 111 -4.13 3.76 -9.56
N VAL A 112 -4.96 2.90 -8.95
CA VAL A 112 -6.11 3.31 -8.14
C VAL A 112 -5.65 4.16 -6.95
N PHE A 113 -4.66 3.68 -6.21
CA PHE A 113 -4.13 4.38 -5.07
C PHE A 113 -3.52 5.74 -5.45
N THR A 114 -2.83 5.82 -6.59
CA THR A 114 -2.27 7.09 -7.08
C THR A 114 -3.36 8.14 -7.32
N ILE A 115 -4.48 7.74 -7.89
CA ILE A 115 -5.62 8.65 -8.09
C ILE A 115 -6.19 9.11 -6.73
N CYS A 116 -6.29 8.21 -5.77
CA CYS A 116 -6.79 8.52 -4.44
C CYS A 116 -5.85 9.45 -3.65
N ILE A 117 -4.55 9.13 -3.63
CA ILE A 117 -3.55 9.91 -2.87
C ILE A 117 -3.38 11.32 -3.42
N PHE A 118 -3.49 11.49 -4.74
CA PHE A 118 -3.38 12.80 -5.36
C PHE A 118 -4.51 13.76 -4.93
N LYS A 119 -5.69 13.20 -4.65
CA LYS A 119 -6.84 13.95 -4.15
C LYS A 119 -6.81 14.14 -2.63
N ALA A 120 -6.03 13.35 -1.90
CA ALA A 120 -5.98 13.37 -0.46
C ALA A 120 -5.20 14.59 0.07
N LYS A 121 -5.87 15.46 0.83
CA LYS A 121 -5.29 16.66 1.45
C LYS A 121 -5.00 16.47 2.93
N THR A 122 -5.67 15.53 3.59
CA THR A 122 -5.58 15.28 5.04
C THR A 122 -5.12 13.85 5.32
N ALA A 123 -4.62 13.62 6.54
CA ALA A 123 -4.26 12.28 7.00
C ALA A 123 -5.46 11.31 6.94
N ALA A 124 -6.66 11.77 7.31
CA ALA A 124 -7.88 10.96 7.23
C ALA A 124 -8.19 10.49 5.80
N GLN A 125 -8.07 11.39 4.81
CA GLN A 125 -8.24 11.02 3.40
C GLN A 125 -7.15 10.06 2.91
N MET A 126 -5.91 10.21 3.39
CA MET A 126 -4.82 9.27 3.11
C MET A 126 -5.10 7.89 3.68
N LYS A 127 -5.61 7.80 4.91
CA LYS A 127 -5.99 6.52 5.55
C LYS A 127 -7.10 5.82 4.76
N ILE A 128 -8.12 6.55 4.28
CA ILE A 128 -9.18 5.99 3.42
C ILE A 128 -8.59 5.49 2.10
N ALA A 129 -7.72 6.28 1.46
CA ALA A 129 -7.04 5.86 0.23
C ALA A 129 -6.23 4.58 0.46
N THR A 130 -5.51 4.49 1.59
CA THR A 130 -4.77 3.29 1.98
C THR A 130 -5.70 2.09 2.22
N ALA A 131 -6.85 2.27 2.84
CA ALA A 131 -7.81 1.19 3.03
C ALA A 131 -8.35 0.64 1.69
N ILE A 132 -8.59 1.52 0.70
CA ILE A 132 -8.97 1.09 -0.66
C ILE A 132 -7.83 0.30 -1.33
N ASP A 133 -6.59 0.78 -1.20
CA ASP A 133 -5.38 0.12 -1.71
C ASP A 133 -5.23 -1.30 -1.13
N ILE A 134 -5.39 -1.43 0.18
CA ILE A 134 -5.25 -2.69 0.92
C ILE A 134 -6.25 -3.76 0.42
N LEU A 135 -7.44 -3.40 -0.04
CA LEU A 135 -8.39 -4.37 -0.60
C LEU A 135 -7.80 -5.16 -1.78
N PHE A 136 -6.99 -4.51 -2.62
CA PHE A 136 -6.30 -5.18 -3.72
C PHE A 136 -5.19 -6.09 -3.18
N TRP A 137 -4.46 -5.64 -2.16
CA TRP A 137 -3.37 -6.41 -1.55
C TRP A 137 -3.87 -7.65 -0.83
N VAL A 138 -5.01 -7.60 -0.14
CA VAL A 138 -5.65 -8.79 0.48
C VAL A 138 -5.86 -9.89 -0.56
N VAL A 139 -6.39 -9.56 -1.74
CA VAL A 139 -6.62 -10.55 -2.80
C VAL A 139 -5.29 -11.12 -3.31
N TYR A 140 -4.31 -10.25 -3.55
CA TYR A 140 -2.99 -10.67 -4.03
C TYR A 140 -2.26 -11.55 -3.00
N ASP A 141 -2.22 -11.14 -1.74
CA ASP A 141 -1.51 -11.85 -0.68
C ASP A 141 -2.18 -13.19 -0.34
N PHE A 142 -3.51 -13.25 -0.43
CA PHE A 142 -4.24 -14.50 -0.27
C PHE A 142 -3.86 -15.53 -1.34
N GLU A 143 -3.81 -15.12 -2.60
CA GLU A 143 -3.41 -16.00 -3.73
C GLU A 143 -1.94 -16.45 -3.66
N ASN A 144 -1.08 -15.64 -3.03
CA ASN A 144 0.34 -15.97 -2.84
C ASN A 144 0.63 -16.62 -1.47
N PHE A 145 -0.41 -17.06 -0.74
CA PHE A 145 -0.31 -17.72 0.57
C PHE A 145 0.42 -16.90 1.64
N MET A 146 0.43 -15.57 1.51
CA MET A 146 1.01 -14.66 2.50
C MET A 146 0.02 -14.36 3.64
N ILE A 147 -0.39 -15.41 4.36
CA ILE A 147 -1.47 -15.35 5.36
C ILE A 147 -1.22 -14.28 6.43
N VAL A 148 0.01 -14.07 6.85
CA VAL A 148 0.34 -13.05 7.85
C VAL A 148 0.04 -11.65 7.32
N ASN A 149 0.36 -11.37 6.05
CA ASN A 149 0.03 -10.10 5.41
C ASN A 149 -1.50 -9.93 5.29
N VAL A 150 -2.21 -10.97 4.86
CA VAL A 150 -3.69 -10.96 4.78
C VAL A 150 -4.31 -10.56 6.12
N ILE A 151 -3.86 -11.15 7.23
CA ILE A 151 -4.37 -10.82 8.57
C ILE A 151 -4.07 -9.35 8.92
N GLN A 152 -2.86 -8.87 8.64
CA GLN A 152 -2.47 -7.48 8.84
C GLN A 152 -3.33 -6.52 8.02
N ASP A 153 -3.54 -6.82 6.77
CA ASP A 153 -4.31 -6.02 5.83
C ASP A 153 -5.79 -5.94 6.21
N LEU A 154 -6.40 -7.06 6.58
CA LEU A 154 -7.77 -7.07 7.10
C LEU A 154 -7.91 -6.19 8.35
N PHE A 155 -6.95 -6.27 9.27
CA PHE A 155 -6.96 -5.42 10.46
C PHE A 155 -6.89 -3.93 10.09
N LEU A 156 -6.03 -3.57 9.13
CA LEU A 156 -5.84 -2.18 8.69
C LEU A 156 -7.05 -1.60 7.97
N ILE A 157 -7.84 -2.42 7.26
CA ILE A 157 -9.09 -1.97 6.65
C ILE A 157 -10.07 -1.49 7.72
N PHE A 158 -10.15 -2.18 8.86
CA PHE A 158 -11.10 -1.82 9.92
C PHE A 158 -10.64 -0.66 10.79
N LEU A 159 -9.33 -0.39 10.87
CA LEU A 159 -8.77 0.60 11.78
C LEU A 159 -9.32 2.04 11.58
N PRO A 160 -9.43 2.59 10.34
CA PRO A 160 -10.03 3.91 10.11
C PRO A 160 -11.50 4.00 10.56
N PHE A 161 -12.25 2.91 10.46
CA PHE A 161 -13.65 2.87 10.91
C PHE A 161 -13.74 2.87 12.44
N ILE A 162 -12.85 2.16 13.11
CA ILE A 162 -12.75 2.16 14.58
C ILE A 162 -12.39 3.56 15.08
N GLU A 163 -11.40 4.22 14.46
CA GLU A 163 -11.02 5.59 14.81
C GLU A 163 -12.19 6.56 14.65
N PHE A 164 -12.86 6.53 13.51
CA PHE A 164 -14.02 7.37 13.24
C PHE A 164 -15.14 7.16 14.28
N TYR A 165 -15.39 5.91 14.67
CA TYR A 165 -16.38 5.59 15.69
C TYR A 165 -15.99 6.12 17.07
N LEU A 166 -14.73 5.98 17.46
CA LEU A 166 -14.20 6.48 18.74
C LEU A 166 -14.23 8.02 18.81
N GLU A 167 -13.89 8.70 17.70
CA GLU A 167 -13.99 10.17 17.62
C GLU A 167 -15.44 10.64 17.78
N ARG A 168 -16.38 9.94 17.18
CA ARG A 168 -17.81 10.26 17.30
C ARG A 168 -18.30 10.10 18.74
N ILE A 169 -17.90 9.05 19.45
CA ILE A 169 -18.24 8.86 20.87
C ILE A 169 -17.63 9.97 21.73
N LYS A 170 -16.36 10.31 21.52
CA LYS A 170 -15.71 11.42 22.25
C LYS A 170 -16.44 12.74 22.06
N LYS A 171 -16.90 13.03 20.87
CA LYS A 171 -17.63 14.26 20.56
C LYS A 171 -19.00 14.29 21.20
N GLN A 172 -19.69 13.16 21.28
CA GLN A 172 -20.98 13.05 21.99
C GLN A 172 -20.82 13.19 23.51
N SER A 173 -19.80 12.57 24.11
CA SER A 173 -19.56 12.70 25.55
C SER A 173 -19.18 14.13 25.95
N SER A 174 -18.42 14.86 25.12
CA SER A 174 -18.11 16.27 25.40
C SER A 174 -19.32 17.21 25.37
N ILE A 175 -20.38 16.86 24.64
CA ILE A 175 -21.65 17.64 24.59
C ILE A 175 -22.52 17.35 25.82
N ILE A 176 -22.43 16.16 26.40
CA ILE A 176 -23.24 15.78 27.59
C ILE A 176 -22.67 16.39 28.87
N PHE A 177 -21.37 16.70 28.90
CA PHE A 177 -20.69 17.27 30.07
C PHE A 177 -20.42 18.80 29.95
N ALA A 178 -20.87 19.46 28.90
CA ALA A 178 -20.86 20.91 28.71
C ALA A 178 -22.24 21.51 28.96
#